data_468d6bfeffae2d8cd6febe3afd318e66
#
_entry.id   468d6bfeffae2d8cd6febe3afd318e66
#
_cell.length_a   1.000
_cell.length_b   1.000
_cell.length_c   1.000
_cell.angle_alpha   90.00
_cell.angle_beta   90.00
_cell.angle_gamma   90.00
#
_symmetry.space_group_name_H-M   'P 1'
#
loop_
_entity.id
_entity.type
_entity.pdbx_description
1 polymer ?
#
loop_
_entity_poly.entity_id
_entity_poly.type
_entity_poly.pdbx_seq_one_letter_code
_entity_poly.pdbx_strand_id
1 'polypeptide(L)'
;CNEYYTNPRASFLVNNTSIFIMPSMNPDGFELGQRENANGVDLNRDFPDQFDDPINSLDGRQPETQAVMQWSWNHNFVLSANMHSGALVANYPFDGPFTGQYSATPDDAVFIDLSLCYSQNHSSMYNSTIFENGITNGAEWYALSGGMQDWNYVWEGDFDITLEQNNVKWPNANLLEQLWNDNKESMISY
;
A
#
# COMPACT_ATOMS: atom_id res chain seq x y z
N CYS A 1 -4.54 -11.73 -15.74
CA CYS A 1 -5.49 -12.27 -16.75
C CYS A 1 -4.82 -13.19 -17.77
N ASN A 2 -3.64 -12.84 -18.29
CA ASN A 2 -3.00 -13.63 -19.36
C ASN A 2 -2.64 -15.06 -18.94
N GLU A 3 -2.44 -15.32 -17.66
CA GLU A 3 -2.07 -16.61 -17.11
C GLU A 3 -3.26 -17.42 -16.55
N TYR A 4 -4.47 -16.89 -16.65
CA TYR A 4 -5.67 -17.51 -16.06
C TYR A 4 -5.84 -18.98 -16.45
N TYR A 5 -5.63 -19.34 -17.71
CA TYR A 5 -5.80 -20.71 -18.20
C TYR A 5 -4.54 -21.60 -18.07
N THR A 6 -3.40 -21.01 -17.74
CA THR A 6 -2.10 -21.72 -17.77
C THR A 6 -1.42 -21.83 -16.40
N ASN A 7 -1.81 -20.99 -15.45
CA ASN A 7 -1.29 -20.98 -14.09
C ASN A 7 -2.40 -21.34 -13.09
N PRO A 8 -2.34 -22.52 -12.44
CA PRO A 8 -3.37 -22.97 -11.51
C PRO A 8 -3.58 -22.02 -10.32
N ARG A 9 -2.55 -21.33 -9.84
CA ARG A 9 -2.67 -20.33 -8.76
C ARG A 9 -3.47 -19.12 -9.23
N ALA A 10 -3.16 -18.59 -10.41
CA ALA A 10 -3.91 -17.49 -10.99
C ALA A 10 -5.38 -17.85 -11.21
N SER A 11 -5.65 -19.07 -11.70
CA SER A 11 -7.01 -19.58 -11.84
C SER A 11 -7.72 -19.69 -10.49
N PHE A 12 -7.04 -20.21 -9.48
CA PHE A 12 -7.59 -20.33 -8.12
C PHE A 12 -7.97 -18.98 -7.56
N LEU A 13 -7.06 -18.00 -7.60
CA LEU A 13 -7.31 -16.64 -7.09
C LEU A 13 -8.51 -15.99 -7.79
N VAL A 14 -8.53 -15.98 -9.12
CA VAL A 14 -9.62 -15.36 -9.89
C VAL A 14 -10.97 -16.02 -9.65
N ASN A 15 -11.00 -17.34 -9.44
CA ASN A 15 -12.25 -18.08 -9.24
C ASN A 15 -12.77 -18.04 -7.78
N ASN A 16 -11.91 -17.72 -6.81
CA ASN A 16 -12.26 -17.81 -5.40
C ASN A 16 -12.18 -16.48 -4.64
N THR A 17 -11.69 -15.42 -5.30
CA THR A 17 -11.48 -14.10 -4.67
C THR A 17 -12.05 -13.01 -5.56
N SER A 18 -12.71 -12.03 -4.97
CA SER A 18 -13.08 -10.77 -5.64
C SER A 18 -11.86 -9.85 -5.62
N ILE A 19 -11.25 -9.65 -6.79
CA ILE A 19 -10.03 -8.83 -6.93
C ILE A 19 -10.42 -7.49 -7.55
N PHE A 20 -10.07 -6.40 -6.87
CA PHE A 20 -10.25 -5.03 -7.32
C PHE A 20 -8.89 -4.40 -7.59
N ILE A 21 -8.74 -3.72 -8.69
CA ILE A 21 -7.50 -3.04 -9.07
C ILE A 21 -7.82 -1.60 -9.43
N MET A 22 -7.22 -0.66 -8.71
CA MET A 22 -7.25 0.76 -9.03
C MET A 22 -5.89 1.14 -9.64
N PRO A 23 -5.81 1.35 -10.96
CA PRO A 23 -4.54 1.60 -11.64
C PRO A 23 -3.86 2.91 -11.22
N SER A 24 -4.64 3.93 -10.87
CA SER A 24 -4.14 5.21 -10.40
C SER A 24 -5.17 5.86 -9.47
N MET A 25 -4.74 6.19 -8.27
CA MET A 25 -5.53 6.99 -7.34
C MET A 25 -5.43 8.49 -7.66
N ASN A 26 -4.30 8.92 -8.22
CA ASN A 26 -3.99 10.32 -8.52
C ASN A 26 -3.71 10.51 -10.03
N PRO A 27 -4.75 10.52 -10.88
CA PRO A 27 -4.54 10.65 -12.33
C PRO A 27 -3.93 11.99 -12.73
N ASP A 28 -4.29 13.09 -12.07
CA ASP A 28 -3.76 14.42 -12.38
C ASP A 28 -2.28 14.53 -12.00
N GLY A 29 -1.90 14.03 -10.82
CA GLY A 29 -0.49 13.96 -10.42
C GLY A 29 0.34 13.06 -11.34
N PHE A 30 -0.24 11.95 -11.81
CA PHE A 30 0.41 11.08 -12.79
C PHE A 30 0.69 11.80 -14.10
N GLU A 31 -0.30 12.50 -14.68
CA GLU A 31 -0.13 13.27 -15.92
C GLU A 31 0.88 14.41 -15.79
N LEU A 32 0.94 15.04 -14.61
CA LEU A 32 1.88 16.13 -14.32
C LEU A 32 3.27 15.65 -13.89
N GLY A 33 3.43 14.35 -13.60
CA GLY A 33 4.68 13.77 -13.08
C GLY A 33 5.04 14.27 -11.69
N GLN A 34 4.03 14.49 -10.83
CA GLN A 34 4.19 14.98 -9.45
C GLN A 34 3.48 14.06 -8.44
N ARG A 35 3.83 14.18 -7.16
CA ARG A 35 3.22 13.41 -6.09
C ARG A 35 1.83 13.94 -5.72
N GLU A 36 1.70 15.24 -5.63
CA GLU A 36 0.47 15.93 -5.24
C GLU A 36 -0.59 15.83 -6.35
N ASN A 37 -1.86 15.95 -5.97
CA ASN A 37 -2.95 16.06 -6.93
C ASN A 37 -3.00 17.45 -7.59
N ALA A 38 -4.01 17.74 -8.41
CA ALA A 38 -4.17 19.03 -9.08
C ALA A 38 -4.30 20.21 -8.11
N ASN A 39 -4.70 19.98 -6.88
CA ASN A 39 -4.81 21.01 -5.83
C ASN A 39 -3.52 21.16 -4.98
N GLY A 40 -2.46 20.44 -5.30
CA GLY A 40 -1.19 20.50 -4.58
C GLY A 40 -1.23 19.74 -3.24
N VAL A 41 -2.10 18.75 -3.09
CA VAL A 41 -2.27 17.95 -1.87
C VAL A 41 -1.72 16.54 -2.08
N ASP A 42 -0.91 16.07 -1.15
CA ASP A 42 -0.49 14.66 -1.07
C ASP A 42 -1.66 13.82 -0.56
N LEU A 43 -2.23 12.98 -1.43
CA LEU A 43 -3.41 12.17 -1.10
C LEU A 43 -3.14 11.14 0.02
N ASN A 44 -1.89 10.70 0.17
CA ASN A 44 -1.50 9.82 1.29
C ASN A 44 -1.14 10.60 2.57
N ARG A 45 -1.74 11.77 2.74
CA ARG A 45 -1.77 12.64 3.94
C ARG A 45 -3.16 13.25 4.13
N ASP A 46 -4.15 12.74 3.39
CA ASP A 46 -5.47 13.37 3.32
C ASP A 46 -6.61 12.46 3.86
N PHE A 47 -6.27 11.28 4.35
CA PHE A 47 -7.23 10.42 5.07
C PHE A 47 -7.43 10.86 6.52
N PRO A 48 -8.55 10.50 7.17
CA PRO A 48 -8.65 10.56 8.63
C PRO A 48 -7.51 9.82 9.32
N ASP A 49 -7.09 10.33 10.47
CA ASP A 49 -5.96 9.77 11.22
C ASP A 49 -6.33 9.62 12.70
N GLN A 50 -6.10 8.45 13.27
CA GLN A 50 -6.51 8.14 14.64
C GLN A 50 -5.78 8.97 15.70
N PHE A 51 -4.62 9.53 15.36
CA PHE A 51 -3.81 10.30 16.29
C PHE A 51 -4.06 11.81 16.19
N ASP A 52 -4.21 12.33 14.96
CA ASP A 52 -4.25 13.78 14.71
C ASP A 52 -5.60 14.28 14.21
N ASP A 53 -6.38 13.43 13.50
CA ASP A 53 -7.67 13.80 12.89
C ASP A 53 -8.67 12.63 12.97
N PRO A 54 -9.16 12.29 14.18
CA PRO A 54 -9.89 11.04 14.43
C PRO A 54 -11.35 11.06 13.95
N ILE A 55 -11.76 12.05 13.19
CA ILE A 55 -13.12 12.13 12.65
C ILE A 55 -13.16 11.47 11.27
N ASN A 56 -13.78 10.30 11.16
CA ASN A 56 -13.97 9.61 9.89
C ASN A 56 -15.03 10.31 9.02
N SER A 57 -14.63 11.40 8.35
CA SER A 57 -15.49 12.26 7.55
C SER A 57 -14.86 12.56 6.19
N LEU A 58 -15.73 12.75 5.19
CA LEU A 58 -15.34 13.25 3.86
C LEU A 58 -15.09 14.75 3.85
N ASP A 59 -15.52 15.46 4.87
CA ASP A 59 -15.45 16.92 4.93
C ASP A 59 -13.98 17.39 4.89
N GLY A 60 -13.68 18.26 3.94
CA GLY A 60 -12.34 18.83 3.75
C GLY A 60 -11.36 17.96 2.98
N ARG A 61 -11.70 16.70 2.68
CA ARG A 61 -10.84 15.79 1.90
C ARG A 61 -10.84 16.13 0.42
N GLN A 62 -9.77 15.75 -0.26
CA GLN A 62 -9.69 15.88 -1.72
C GLN A 62 -10.69 14.95 -2.43
N PRO A 63 -11.14 15.30 -3.64
CA PRO A 63 -12.12 14.49 -4.37
C PRO A 63 -11.70 13.03 -4.55
N GLU A 64 -10.41 12.80 -4.79
CA GLU A 64 -9.84 11.47 -4.98
C GLU A 64 -9.91 10.66 -3.68
N THR A 65 -9.55 11.26 -2.55
CA THR A 65 -9.65 10.65 -1.22
C THR A 65 -11.09 10.33 -0.87
N GLN A 66 -12.02 11.28 -1.10
CA GLN A 66 -13.45 11.05 -0.90
C GLN A 66 -13.97 9.87 -1.74
N ALA A 67 -13.54 9.78 -3.00
CA ALA A 67 -13.94 8.72 -3.90
C ALA A 67 -13.46 7.35 -3.40
N VAL A 68 -12.21 7.26 -2.93
CA VAL A 68 -11.65 6.03 -2.34
C VAL A 68 -12.40 5.64 -1.06
N MET A 69 -12.59 6.58 -0.13
CA MET A 69 -13.34 6.33 1.10
C MET A 69 -14.77 5.83 0.82
N GLN A 70 -15.49 6.48 -0.10
CA GLN A 70 -16.83 6.05 -0.50
C GLN A 70 -16.82 4.68 -1.19
N TRP A 71 -15.80 4.39 -1.97
CA TRP A 71 -15.64 3.09 -2.61
C TRP A 71 -15.40 1.99 -1.57
N SER A 72 -14.53 2.22 -0.58
CA SER A 72 -14.28 1.29 0.52
C SER A 72 -15.54 1.04 1.36
N TRP A 73 -16.30 2.08 1.69
CA TRP A 73 -17.58 1.93 2.42
C TRP A 73 -18.64 1.09 1.70
N ASN A 74 -18.57 1.00 0.37
CA ASN A 74 -19.49 0.19 -0.42
C ASN A 74 -19.00 -1.24 -0.68
N HIS A 75 -17.81 -1.58 -0.16
CA HIS A 75 -17.18 -2.90 -0.32
C HIS A 75 -16.61 -3.34 1.02
N ASN A 76 -16.69 -4.62 1.30
CA ASN A 76 -16.05 -5.19 2.49
C ASN A 76 -14.69 -5.73 2.08
N PHE A 77 -13.71 -4.85 1.88
CA PHE A 77 -12.33 -5.27 1.65
C PHE A 77 -11.77 -5.92 2.91
N VAL A 78 -10.95 -6.94 2.76
CA VAL A 78 -10.36 -7.70 3.86
C VAL A 78 -8.84 -7.60 3.82
N LEU A 79 -8.30 -7.46 2.60
CA LEU A 79 -6.88 -7.39 2.34
C LEU A 79 -6.65 -6.43 1.18
N SER A 80 -5.79 -5.46 1.37
CA SER A 80 -5.41 -4.50 0.34
C SER A 80 -3.94 -4.12 0.39
N ALA A 81 -3.47 -3.46 -0.63
CA ALA A 81 -2.12 -2.91 -0.69
C ALA A 81 -2.09 -1.59 -1.46
N ASN A 82 -1.45 -0.60 -0.86
CA ASN A 82 -1.06 0.65 -1.49
C ASN A 82 0.27 0.46 -2.22
N MET A 83 0.32 0.79 -3.49
CA MET A 83 1.55 0.64 -4.28
C MET A 83 2.25 1.99 -4.43
N HIS A 84 3.47 2.06 -3.90
CA HIS A 84 4.35 3.22 -3.91
C HIS A 84 5.71 2.89 -4.51
N SER A 85 6.56 3.89 -4.60
CA SER A 85 7.97 3.77 -4.95
C SER A 85 8.80 4.92 -4.36
N GLY A 86 10.09 4.67 -4.17
CA GLY A 86 11.04 5.58 -3.52
C GLY A 86 11.86 4.88 -2.46
N ALA A 87 11.44 3.68 -2.09
CA ALA A 87 12.17 2.71 -1.28
C ALA A 87 11.88 1.29 -1.83
N LEU A 88 12.43 0.28 -1.20
CA LEU A 88 12.16 -1.13 -1.51
C LEU A 88 11.87 -1.85 -0.20
N VAL A 89 10.59 -1.87 0.20
CA VAL A 89 10.15 -2.38 1.51
C VAL A 89 8.64 -2.59 1.53
N ALA A 90 8.15 -3.58 2.28
CA ALA A 90 6.75 -3.69 2.68
C ALA A 90 6.58 -3.00 4.03
N ASN A 91 5.87 -1.87 4.03
CA ASN A 91 5.58 -1.07 5.21
C ASN A 91 4.19 -1.42 5.74
N TYR A 92 4.08 -1.61 7.07
CA TYR A 92 2.83 -1.98 7.72
C TYR A 92 2.48 -1.03 8.89
N PRO A 93 1.18 -0.95 9.26
CA PRO A 93 0.70 -0.04 10.31
C PRO A 93 1.35 -0.29 11.69
N PHE A 94 1.32 0.74 12.57
CA PHE A 94 0.79 2.08 12.29
C PHE A 94 1.89 3.01 11.79
N ASP A 95 1.49 3.99 10.99
CA ASP A 95 2.37 5.04 10.51
C ASP A 95 2.62 6.17 11.53
N GLY A 96 1.89 6.20 12.63
CA GLY A 96 2.02 7.24 13.67
C GLY A 96 2.16 6.68 15.08
N PRO A 97 2.27 7.54 16.13
CA PRO A 97 2.39 8.99 16.01
C PRO A 97 3.83 9.53 15.99
N PHE A 98 4.87 8.72 16.30
CA PHE A 98 6.24 9.25 16.51
C PHE A 98 7.27 8.51 15.68
N THR A 99 8.03 9.25 14.87
CA THR A 99 9.14 8.72 14.07
C THR A 99 10.20 8.01 14.92
N GLY A 100 10.64 6.84 14.47
CA GLY A 100 11.66 6.02 15.13
C GLY A 100 11.15 5.25 16.35
N GLN A 101 9.83 5.19 16.53
CA GLN A 101 9.20 4.41 17.60
C GLN A 101 8.23 3.41 16.99
N TYR A 102 8.43 2.14 17.28
CA TYR A 102 7.54 1.08 16.85
C TYR A 102 6.11 1.31 17.38
N SER A 103 5.14 1.33 16.49
CA SER A 103 3.73 1.55 16.80
C SER A 103 2.90 0.34 16.40
N ALA A 104 2.76 -0.61 17.35
CA ALA A 104 2.08 -1.87 17.10
C ALA A 104 0.56 -1.70 16.94
N THR A 105 0.00 -2.42 15.99
CA THR A 105 -1.46 -2.62 15.92
C THR A 105 -1.90 -3.75 16.88
N PRO A 106 -3.21 -3.87 17.19
CA PRO A 106 -3.73 -5.06 17.87
C PRO A 106 -3.44 -6.38 17.15
N ASP A 107 -3.37 -6.35 15.81
CA ASP A 107 -3.13 -7.50 14.93
C ASP A 107 -1.72 -7.50 14.34
N ASP A 108 -0.75 -6.98 15.07
CA ASP A 108 0.62 -6.73 14.63
C ASP A 108 1.28 -7.97 13.99
N ALA A 109 1.09 -9.15 14.59
CA ALA A 109 1.62 -10.40 14.06
C ALA A 109 1.07 -10.73 12.66
N VAL A 110 -0.18 -10.40 12.37
CA VAL A 110 -0.80 -10.61 11.06
C VAL A 110 -0.16 -9.68 10.03
N PHE A 111 0.05 -8.41 10.38
CA PHE A 111 0.72 -7.45 9.48
C PHE A 111 2.16 -7.83 9.17
N ILE A 112 2.90 -8.33 10.18
CA ILE A 112 4.25 -8.86 9.97
C ILE A 112 4.22 -10.06 9.02
N ASP A 113 3.32 -11.01 9.22
CA ASP A 113 3.19 -12.19 8.36
C ASP A 113 2.81 -11.82 6.92
N LEU A 114 1.87 -10.90 6.72
CA LEU A 114 1.46 -10.39 5.40
C LEU A 114 2.64 -9.70 4.69
N SER A 115 3.34 -8.83 5.39
CA SER A 115 4.51 -8.13 4.85
C SER A 115 5.63 -9.09 4.48
N LEU A 116 5.88 -10.10 5.30
CA LEU A 116 6.84 -11.18 5.01
C LEU A 116 6.37 -12.04 3.82
N CYS A 117 5.08 -12.31 3.71
CA CYS A 117 4.52 -13.06 2.58
C CYS A 117 4.84 -12.36 1.25
N TYR A 118 4.78 -11.03 1.22
CA TYR A 118 5.21 -10.26 0.05
C TYR A 118 6.73 -10.26 -0.11
N SER A 119 7.47 -9.84 0.92
CA SER A 119 8.91 -9.58 0.82
C SER A 119 9.73 -10.83 0.52
N GLN A 120 9.37 -11.99 1.07
CA GLN A 120 10.06 -13.27 0.86
C GLN A 120 10.04 -13.73 -0.60
N ASN A 121 9.07 -13.29 -1.37
CA ASN A 121 8.95 -13.59 -2.80
C ASN A 121 9.61 -12.52 -3.70
N HIS A 122 10.15 -11.46 -3.09
CA HIS A 122 10.91 -10.40 -3.76
C HIS A 122 12.38 -10.44 -3.29
N SER A 123 13.23 -11.13 -4.02
CA SER A 123 14.60 -11.41 -3.59
C SER A 123 15.40 -10.17 -3.14
N SER A 124 15.34 -9.08 -3.89
CA SER A 124 16.06 -7.84 -3.55
C SER A 124 15.47 -7.13 -2.34
N MET A 125 14.16 -7.22 -2.12
CA MET A 125 13.49 -6.65 -0.95
C MET A 125 13.84 -7.44 0.31
N TYR A 126 13.67 -8.77 0.28
CA TYR A 126 13.94 -9.64 1.42
C TYR A 126 15.40 -9.61 1.88
N ASN A 127 16.36 -9.48 0.94
CA ASN A 127 17.77 -9.37 1.24
C ASN A 127 18.24 -7.91 1.39
N SER A 128 17.34 -6.98 1.67
CA SER A 128 17.68 -5.57 1.90
C SER A 128 18.66 -5.42 3.06
N THR A 129 19.64 -4.55 2.88
CA THR A 129 20.57 -4.15 3.95
C THR A 129 20.08 -2.95 4.75
N ILE A 130 18.93 -2.38 4.37
CA ILE A 130 18.32 -1.19 5.00
C ILE A 130 17.16 -1.62 5.90
N PHE A 131 16.31 -2.52 5.39
CA PHE A 131 15.14 -3.01 6.09
C PHE A 131 15.28 -4.51 6.35
N GLU A 132 15.32 -4.91 7.60
CA GLU A 132 15.47 -6.32 7.97
C GLU A 132 14.32 -7.15 7.37
N ASN A 133 14.68 -8.21 6.63
CA ASN A 133 13.73 -9.05 5.89
C ASN A 133 12.83 -8.29 4.88
N GLY A 134 13.18 -7.05 4.53
CA GLY A 134 12.43 -6.22 3.59
C GLY A 134 11.09 -5.72 4.11
N ILE A 135 10.90 -5.65 5.42
CA ILE A 135 9.68 -5.14 6.05
C ILE A 135 10.00 -4.04 7.06
N THR A 136 9.02 -3.20 7.39
CA THR A 136 9.17 -2.18 8.44
C THR A 136 7.82 -1.77 8.99
N ASN A 137 7.77 -1.46 10.30
CA ASN A 137 6.66 -0.71 10.86
C ASN A 137 6.75 0.76 10.42
N GLY A 138 5.63 1.37 10.07
CA GLY A 138 5.60 2.71 9.50
C GLY A 138 6.21 3.77 10.41
N ALA A 139 5.75 3.86 11.65
CA ALA A 139 6.26 4.84 12.60
C ALA A 139 7.73 4.61 12.97
N GLU A 140 8.19 3.35 13.01
CA GLU A 140 9.60 3.04 13.24
C GLU A 140 10.48 3.58 12.12
N TRP A 141 10.01 3.55 10.87
CA TRP A 141 10.70 4.15 9.74
C TRP A 141 10.59 5.67 9.75
N TYR A 142 9.40 6.21 9.55
CA TYR A 142 9.08 7.63 9.75
C TYR A 142 7.58 7.82 9.93
N ALA A 143 7.19 8.59 10.95
CA ALA A 143 5.79 8.84 11.19
C ALA A 143 5.18 9.77 10.14
N LEU A 144 3.95 9.47 9.78
CA LEU A 144 3.09 10.32 8.96
C LEU A 144 1.67 10.30 9.53
N SER A 145 0.89 11.32 9.19
CA SER A 145 -0.53 11.42 9.50
C SER A 145 -1.34 11.40 8.21
N GLY A 146 -2.54 10.82 8.25
CA GLY A 146 -3.47 10.77 7.14
C GLY A 146 -3.09 9.78 6.04
N GLY A 147 -2.37 8.72 6.39
CA GLY A 147 -2.04 7.62 5.50
C GLY A 147 -3.23 6.69 5.25
N MET A 148 -3.32 6.15 4.03
CA MET A 148 -4.41 5.26 3.63
C MET A 148 -4.37 3.93 4.40
N GLN A 149 -3.18 3.35 4.64
CA GLN A 149 -3.09 2.04 5.31
C GLN A 149 -3.63 2.06 6.73
N ASP A 150 -3.32 3.12 7.52
CA ASP A 150 -3.83 3.26 8.88
C ASP A 150 -5.35 3.47 8.86
N TRP A 151 -5.85 4.30 7.94
CA TRP A 151 -7.28 4.54 7.77
C TRP A 151 -8.04 3.25 7.41
N ASN A 152 -7.57 2.48 6.43
CA ASN A 152 -8.17 1.21 6.03
C ASN A 152 -8.28 0.24 7.22
N TYR A 153 -7.21 0.10 7.99
CA TYR A 153 -7.22 -0.79 9.14
C TYR A 153 -8.15 -0.31 10.26
N VAL A 154 -8.06 0.97 10.63
CA VAL A 154 -8.76 1.51 11.80
C VAL A 154 -10.27 1.63 11.59
N TRP A 155 -10.71 2.05 10.40
CA TRP A 155 -12.13 2.34 10.15
C TRP A 155 -12.84 1.33 9.27
N GLU A 156 -12.10 0.65 8.41
CA GLU A 156 -12.68 -0.33 7.48
C GLU A 156 -12.43 -1.78 7.91
N GLY A 157 -11.47 -2.03 8.81
CA GLY A 157 -11.08 -3.37 9.23
C GLY A 157 -10.36 -4.14 8.11
N ASP A 158 -9.79 -3.42 7.15
CA ASP A 158 -9.06 -3.95 6.01
C ASP A 158 -7.56 -4.02 6.32
N PHE A 159 -6.95 -5.18 6.15
CA PHE A 159 -5.52 -5.38 6.36
C PHE A 159 -4.74 -4.80 5.19
N ASP A 160 -4.43 -3.52 5.26
CA ASP A 160 -3.71 -2.77 4.23
C ASP A 160 -2.24 -2.58 4.58
N ILE A 161 -1.35 -2.81 3.62
CA ILE A 161 0.07 -2.50 3.74
C ILE A 161 0.52 -1.57 2.59
N THR A 162 1.55 -0.79 2.83
CA THR A 162 2.17 0.06 1.81
C THR A 162 3.37 -0.64 1.21
N LEU A 163 3.32 -0.90 -0.08
CA LEU A 163 4.38 -1.57 -0.84
C LEU A 163 5.23 -0.56 -1.59
N GLU A 164 6.41 -0.31 -1.10
CA GLU A 164 7.43 0.48 -1.80
C GLU A 164 8.21 -0.46 -2.75
N GLN A 165 7.82 -0.46 -4.02
CA GLN A 165 8.19 -1.49 -4.99
C GLN A 165 9.54 -1.26 -5.68
N ASN A 166 10.12 -0.06 -5.55
CA ASN A 166 11.35 0.30 -6.22
C ASN A 166 11.99 1.55 -5.58
N ASN A 167 13.32 1.58 -5.48
CA ASN A 167 14.08 2.72 -4.95
C ASN A 167 13.95 4.00 -5.80
N VAL A 168 13.55 3.89 -7.06
CA VAL A 168 13.38 5.03 -7.97
C VAL A 168 11.91 5.37 -8.08
N LYS A 169 11.52 6.58 -7.67
CA LYS A 169 10.12 7.04 -7.67
C LYS A 169 9.48 7.04 -9.06
N TRP A 170 10.26 7.37 -10.09
CA TRP A 170 9.80 7.41 -11.48
C TRP A 170 10.78 6.64 -12.36
N PRO A 171 10.68 5.32 -12.43
CA PRO A 171 11.62 4.49 -13.19
C PRO A 171 11.47 4.72 -14.69
N ASN A 172 12.57 4.53 -15.41
CA ASN A 172 12.55 4.57 -16.86
C ASN A 172 11.71 3.41 -17.41
N ALA A 173 10.96 3.65 -18.49
CA ALA A 173 10.05 2.68 -19.08
C ALA A 173 10.71 1.35 -19.46
N ASN A 174 11.98 1.34 -19.81
CA ASN A 174 12.73 0.11 -20.12
C ASN A 174 12.96 -0.81 -18.90
N LEU A 175 12.73 -0.33 -17.68
CA LEU A 175 12.83 -1.11 -16.45
C LEU A 175 11.49 -1.74 -16.01
N LEU A 176 10.37 -1.34 -16.59
CA LEU A 176 9.05 -1.74 -16.13
C LEU A 176 8.82 -3.26 -16.21
N GLU A 177 9.33 -3.90 -17.26
CA GLU A 177 9.24 -5.35 -17.39
C GLU A 177 10.03 -6.09 -16.29
N GLN A 178 11.22 -5.61 -15.97
CA GLN A 178 12.04 -6.15 -14.88
C GLN A 178 11.32 -5.95 -13.54
N LEU A 179 10.84 -4.73 -13.26
CA LEU A 179 10.12 -4.42 -12.03
C LEU A 179 8.85 -5.26 -11.87
N TRP A 180 8.13 -5.50 -12.97
CA TRP A 180 7.01 -6.43 -12.96
C TRP A 180 7.44 -7.84 -12.57
N ASN A 181 8.51 -8.35 -13.19
CA ASN A 181 9.01 -9.69 -12.90
C ASN A 181 9.51 -9.83 -11.45
N ASP A 182 10.09 -8.78 -10.88
CA ASP A 182 10.56 -8.75 -9.49
C ASP A 182 9.39 -8.80 -8.49
N ASN A 183 8.26 -8.16 -8.80
CA ASN A 183 7.12 -8.01 -7.90
C ASN A 183 5.98 -9.04 -8.12
N LYS A 184 5.92 -9.66 -9.31
CA LYS A 184 4.80 -10.52 -9.71
C LYS A 184 4.51 -11.66 -8.73
N GLU A 185 5.54 -12.38 -8.31
CA GLU A 185 5.36 -13.53 -7.41
C GLU A 185 4.93 -13.08 -6.02
N SER A 186 5.46 -11.96 -5.54
CA SER A 186 5.04 -11.32 -4.29
C SER A 186 3.57 -10.96 -4.29
N MET A 187 3.07 -10.35 -5.37
CA MET A 187 1.65 -9.99 -5.52
C MET A 187 0.72 -11.20 -5.57
N ILE A 188 1.19 -12.35 -6.08
CA ILE A 188 0.39 -13.58 -6.12
C ILE A 188 0.39 -14.29 -4.77
N SER A 189 1.41 -14.06 -3.96
CA SER A 189 1.60 -14.71 -2.66
C SER A 189 0.94 -13.95 -1.52
N TYR A 190 0.87 -12.62 -1.65
CA TYR A 190 0.16 -11.72 -0.76
C TYR A 190 -1.35 -11.92 -0.85
#